data_3770bbcb1fac00a15dacb2c7cdc21f94
#
_entry.id   3770bbcb1fac00a15dacb2c7cdc21f94
#
_cell.length_a   1.000
_cell.length_b   1.000
_cell.length_c   1.000
_cell.angle_alpha   90.00
_cell.angle_beta   90.00
_cell.angle_gamma   90.00
#
_symmetry.space_group_name_H-M   'P 1'
#
loop_
_entity.id
_entity.type
_entity.pdbx_description
1 polymer ?
#
loop_
_entity_poly.entity_id
_entity_poly.type
_entity_poly.pdbx_seq_one_letter_code
_entity_poly.pdbx_strand_id
1 'polypeptide(L)'
;MKTIALNIDNERLISDFFEFLSDKPNHGFRDFHKYKKIFLEEITKIIGDNRYKILISHIDKKIENYFLIKNEDSLNRSIIMTFDVRKIHEIMHEIKKITKSNKIEIAIRDSNDINPNEFSFLKLIKIYDFMKINSSEKIAYTKNNNFKVCSVDENKNIEGLVNIQNDCFSDHYGYEINSIKDFREELNSLKHTNIKSFFNISKSKSGIWVGYTWTQKNLSNGQSKLSMCGVKKEFRNKGLAKELIIVAINELIKSNCDEIMLEVDQENIPAKKIYEEIGFYTYDKLGWYELLD
;
A
#
# COMPACT_ATOMS: atom_id res chain seq x y z
N MET A 1 -25.10 4.37 18.80
CA MET A 1 -23.63 4.55 18.79
C MET A 1 -23.32 6.04 18.81
N LYS A 2 -22.33 6.51 19.60
CA LYS A 2 -21.87 7.90 19.61
C LYS A 2 -20.55 8.00 18.90
N THR A 3 -20.41 8.93 17.97
CA THR A 3 -19.19 9.11 17.15
C THR A 3 -18.52 10.44 17.52
N ILE A 4 -17.21 10.43 17.69
CA ILE A 4 -16.38 11.58 18.07
C ILE A 4 -15.23 11.69 17.08
N ALA A 5 -14.99 12.90 16.55
CA ALA A 5 -13.80 13.15 15.75
C ALA A 5 -12.54 13.16 16.64
N LEU A 6 -11.52 12.42 16.23
CA LEU A 6 -10.23 12.42 16.90
C LEU A 6 -9.49 13.70 16.59
N ASN A 7 -8.98 14.38 17.61
CA ASN A 7 -8.11 15.54 17.49
C ASN A 7 -6.89 15.41 18.40
N ILE A 8 -5.88 16.23 18.20
CA ILE A 8 -4.60 16.13 18.89
C ILE A 8 -4.70 16.44 20.41
N ASP A 9 -5.66 17.26 20.80
CA ASP A 9 -5.84 17.69 22.19
C ASP A 9 -6.48 16.59 23.07
N ASN A 10 -7.00 15.54 22.44
CA ASN A 10 -7.66 14.45 23.15
C ASN A 10 -6.72 13.26 23.41
N GLU A 11 -5.66 13.51 24.19
CA GLU A 11 -4.62 12.52 24.51
C GLU A 11 -5.19 11.20 25.05
N ARG A 12 -6.21 11.28 25.91
CA ARG A 12 -6.86 10.10 26.47
C ARG A 12 -7.52 9.26 25.37
N LEU A 13 -8.28 9.88 24.48
CA LEU A 13 -8.94 9.16 23.39
C LEU A 13 -7.92 8.55 22.41
N ILE A 14 -6.79 9.24 22.18
CA ILE A 14 -5.68 8.70 21.39
C ILE A 14 -5.07 7.46 22.05
N SER A 15 -4.89 7.48 23.39
CA SER A 15 -4.38 6.33 24.12
C SER A 15 -5.38 5.16 24.12
N ASP A 16 -6.67 5.44 24.35
CA ASP A 16 -7.73 4.43 24.30
C ASP A 16 -7.85 3.81 22.89
N PHE A 17 -7.64 4.62 21.83
CA PHE A 17 -7.62 4.15 20.46
C PHE A 17 -6.42 3.25 20.16
N PHE A 18 -5.24 3.58 20.67
CA PHE A 18 -4.06 2.72 20.56
C PHE A 18 -4.31 1.35 21.21
N GLU A 19 -4.84 1.33 22.44
CA GLU A 19 -5.18 0.07 23.16
C GLU A 19 -6.23 -0.75 22.36
N PHE A 20 -7.25 -0.09 21.82
CA PHE A 20 -8.24 -0.75 20.97
C PHE A 20 -7.62 -1.44 19.75
N LEU A 21 -6.62 -0.81 19.10
CA LEU A 21 -5.96 -1.36 17.91
C LEU A 21 -4.93 -2.44 18.23
N SER A 22 -4.35 -2.43 19.45
CA SER A 22 -3.25 -3.31 19.82
C SER A 22 -3.61 -4.80 19.74
N ASP A 23 -4.85 -5.13 20.12
CA ASP A 23 -5.36 -6.50 20.17
C ASP A 23 -6.10 -6.91 18.88
N LYS A 24 -6.16 -6.02 17.89
CA LYS A 24 -6.93 -6.29 16.68
C LYS A 24 -6.02 -6.80 15.55
N PRO A 25 -6.48 -7.75 14.74
CA PRO A 25 -5.81 -8.09 13.50
C PRO A 25 -5.89 -6.91 12.52
N ASN A 26 -5.02 -6.94 11.52
CA ASN A 26 -5.03 -5.94 10.45
C ASN A 26 -6.28 -6.08 9.60
N HIS A 27 -7.10 -5.04 9.51
CA HIS A 27 -8.41 -5.11 8.88
C HIS A 27 -8.58 -4.28 7.61
N GLY A 28 -7.60 -3.48 7.25
CA GLY A 28 -7.78 -2.59 6.13
C GLY A 28 -6.61 -2.56 5.16
N PHE A 29 -6.70 -1.63 4.23
CA PHE A 29 -5.63 -1.26 3.33
C PHE A 29 -4.40 -0.71 4.08
N ARG A 30 -4.63 -0.05 5.21
CA ARG A 30 -3.58 0.52 6.06
C ARG A 30 -3.76 0.07 7.50
N ASP A 31 -2.69 -0.44 8.07
CA ASP A 31 -2.63 -0.82 9.48
C ASP A 31 -1.86 0.24 10.26
N PHE A 32 -2.34 0.57 11.46
CA PHE A 32 -1.61 1.43 12.38
C PHE A 32 -0.46 0.69 13.05
N HIS A 33 0.59 1.43 13.40
CA HIS A 33 1.78 0.83 13.98
C HIS A 33 1.53 0.31 15.41
N LYS A 34 2.01 -0.91 15.72
CA LYS A 34 1.81 -1.56 17.04
C LYS A 34 2.72 -1.03 18.15
N TYR A 35 3.74 -0.21 17.83
CA TYR A 35 4.56 0.45 18.84
C TYR A 35 4.01 1.85 19.13
N LYS A 36 3.65 2.11 20.42
CA LYS A 36 2.95 3.32 20.84
C LYS A 36 3.61 4.62 20.39
N LYS A 37 4.94 4.71 20.47
CA LYS A 37 5.68 5.90 20.03
C LYS A 37 5.47 6.19 18.54
N ILE A 38 5.62 5.18 17.69
CA ILE A 38 5.47 5.33 16.24
C ILE A 38 4.00 5.59 15.88
N PHE A 39 3.07 4.92 16.56
CA PHE A 39 1.63 5.19 16.42
C PHE A 39 1.30 6.67 16.73
N LEU A 40 1.84 7.23 17.82
CA LEU A 40 1.60 8.63 18.18
C LEU A 40 2.15 9.61 17.11
N GLU A 41 3.34 9.35 16.60
CA GLU A 41 3.92 10.13 15.49
C GLU A 41 3.06 10.03 14.23
N GLU A 42 2.54 8.84 13.91
CA GLU A 42 1.66 8.59 12.77
C GLU A 42 0.32 9.30 12.93
N ILE A 43 -0.34 9.16 14.07
CA ILE A 43 -1.63 9.82 14.38
C ILE A 43 -1.50 11.33 14.33
N THR A 44 -0.43 11.89 14.88
CA THR A 44 -0.16 13.33 14.83
C THR A 44 -0.07 13.84 13.38
N LYS A 45 0.62 13.11 12.51
CA LYS A 45 0.70 13.46 11.08
C LYS A 45 -0.66 13.37 10.40
N ILE A 46 -1.42 12.29 10.67
CA ILE A 46 -2.75 12.08 10.08
C ILE A 46 -3.71 13.19 10.51
N ILE A 47 -3.75 13.55 11.79
CA ILE A 47 -4.64 14.60 12.31
C ILE A 47 -4.22 15.99 11.77
N GLY A 48 -2.92 16.22 11.59
CA GLY A 48 -2.37 17.46 11.03
C GLY A 48 -2.59 17.64 9.51
N ASP A 49 -2.95 16.57 8.80
CA ASP A 49 -3.21 16.60 7.36
C ASP A 49 -4.71 16.76 7.08
N ASN A 50 -5.08 17.90 6.48
CA ASN A 50 -6.48 18.24 6.18
C ASN A 50 -7.20 17.23 5.26
N ARG A 51 -6.46 16.37 4.55
CA ARG A 51 -7.02 15.29 3.73
C ARG A 51 -7.63 14.18 4.57
N TYR A 52 -7.21 14.03 5.82
CA TYR A 52 -7.63 12.95 6.70
C TYR A 52 -8.61 13.42 7.78
N LYS A 53 -9.52 12.50 8.14
CA LYS A 53 -10.34 12.59 9.36
C LYS A 53 -10.45 11.21 9.99
N ILE A 54 -10.39 11.16 11.32
CA ILE A 54 -10.61 9.94 12.08
C ILE A 54 -11.83 10.15 12.95
N LEU A 55 -12.81 9.26 12.79
CA LEU A 55 -13.99 9.19 13.63
C LEU A 55 -13.88 7.95 14.52
N ILE A 56 -14.10 8.10 15.81
CA ILE A 56 -14.09 7.02 16.79
C ILE A 56 -15.51 6.80 17.27
N SER A 57 -16.00 5.58 17.16
CA SER A 57 -17.35 5.20 17.62
C SER A 57 -17.30 4.47 18.96
N HIS A 58 -18.20 4.85 19.87
CA HIS A 58 -18.27 4.33 21.22
C HIS A 58 -19.66 3.76 21.54
N ILE A 59 -19.66 2.69 22.35
CA ILE A 59 -20.81 2.20 23.10
C ILE A 59 -20.36 2.12 24.57
N ASP A 60 -21.11 2.73 25.48
CA ASP A 60 -20.83 2.73 26.93
C ASP A 60 -19.37 3.12 27.28
N LYS A 61 -18.86 4.15 26.62
CA LYS A 61 -17.48 4.66 26.75
C LYS A 61 -16.37 3.74 26.23
N LYS A 62 -16.69 2.58 25.66
CA LYS A 62 -15.73 1.70 25.01
C LYS A 62 -15.70 1.98 23.50
N ILE A 63 -14.50 1.96 22.93
CA ILE A 63 -14.34 2.06 21.48
C ILE A 63 -14.81 0.75 20.84
N GLU A 64 -15.74 0.85 19.92
CA GLU A 64 -16.28 -0.29 19.16
C GLU A 64 -15.76 -0.32 17.72
N ASN A 65 -15.55 0.87 17.15
CA ASN A 65 -15.08 0.97 15.77
C ASN A 65 -14.38 2.30 15.52
N TYR A 66 -13.64 2.38 14.41
CA TYR A 66 -13.11 3.63 13.90
C TYR A 66 -13.35 3.74 12.39
N PHE A 67 -13.29 4.97 11.89
CA PHE A 67 -13.36 5.28 10.47
C PHE A 67 -12.28 6.32 10.17
N LEU A 68 -11.24 5.88 9.50
CA LEU A 68 -10.23 6.78 8.93
C LEU A 68 -10.65 7.12 7.51
N ILE A 69 -10.92 8.38 7.26
CA ILE A 69 -11.38 8.91 5.97
C ILE A 69 -10.23 9.69 5.35
N LYS A 70 -9.83 9.35 4.14
CA LYS A 70 -8.87 10.10 3.33
C LYS A 70 -9.56 10.66 2.10
N ASN A 71 -9.50 11.98 1.92
CA ASN A 71 -9.96 12.63 0.70
C ASN A 71 -8.81 12.72 -0.31
N GLU A 72 -9.01 12.24 -1.52
CA GLU A 72 -8.09 12.28 -2.65
C GLU A 72 -8.69 13.14 -3.76
N ASP A 73 -8.50 14.46 -3.63
CA ASP A 73 -9.12 15.47 -4.50
C ASP A 73 -8.71 15.28 -5.97
N SER A 74 -7.45 14.92 -6.24
CA SER A 74 -6.92 14.65 -7.60
C SER A 74 -7.61 13.45 -8.30
N LEU A 75 -8.08 12.48 -7.53
CA LEU A 75 -8.78 11.29 -8.03
C LEU A 75 -10.31 11.40 -7.86
N ASN A 76 -10.79 12.54 -7.37
CA ASN A 76 -12.20 12.80 -7.09
C ASN A 76 -12.84 11.66 -6.30
N ARG A 77 -12.15 11.15 -5.27
CA ARG A 77 -12.64 10.07 -4.40
C ARG A 77 -12.30 10.31 -2.94
N SER A 78 -13.03 9.63 -2.06
CA SER A 78 -12.71 9.50 -0.65
C SER A 78 -12.55 8.02 -0.30
N ILE A 79 -11.53 7.68 0.47
CA ILE A 79 -11.27 6.31 0.92
C ILE A 79 -11.64 6.21 2.40
N ILE A 80 -12.37 5.15 2.76
CA ILE A 80 -12.68 4.83 4.15
C ILE A 80 -11.92 3.57 4.55
N MET A 81 -11.27 3.64 5.68
CA MET A 81 -10.70 2.49 6.39
C MET A 81 -11.41 2.34 7.73
N THR A 82 -11.88 1.14 8.02
CA THR A 82 -12.61 0.85 9.27
C THR A 82 -12.27 -0.55 9.78
N PHE A 83 -12.46 -0.76 11.07
CA PHE A 83 -12.34 -2.07 11.68
C PHE A 83 -13.55 -2.96 11.33
N ASP A 84 -14.76 -2.42 11.35
CA ASP A 84 -15.97 -3.16 11.06
C ASP A 84 -16.84 -2.42 10.05
N VAL A 85 -16.87 -2.91 8.80
CA VAL A 85 -17.64 -2.33 7.71
C VAL A 85 -19.15 -2.37 7.93
N ARG A 86 -19.65 -3.33 8.74
CA ARG A 86 -21.08 -3.47 9.06
C ARG A 86 -21.63 -2.24 9.78
N LYS A 87 -20.76 -1.48 10.45
CA LYS A 87 -21.11 -0.27 11.18
C LYS A 87 -21.15 1.00 10.33
N ILE A 88 -20.80 0.91 9.06
CA ILE A 88 -20.68 2.10 8.20
C ILE A 88 -22.04 2.81 8.00
N HIS A 89 -23.13 2.05 7.90
CA HIS A 89 -24.47 2.61 7.76
C HIS A 89 -24.90 3.47 8.94
N GLU A 90 -24.47 3.12 10.15
CA GLU A 90 -24.85 3.84 11.36
C GLU A 90 -24.29 5.27 11.40
N ILE A 91 -23.23 5.54 10.63
CA ILE A 91 -22.57 6.86 10.57
C ILE A 91 -22.48 7.43 9.15
N MET A 92 -23.25 6.89 8.21
CA MET A 92 -23.21 7.34 6.82
C MET A 92 -23.39 8.85 6.67
N HIS A 93 -24.29 9.43 7.46
CA HIS A 93 -24.54 10.86 7.44
C HIS A 93 -23.35 11.69 7.89
N GLU A 94 -22.58 11.24 8.90
CA GLU A 94 -21.35 11.88 9.34
C GLU A 94 -20.25 11.73 8.29
N ILE A 95 -20.13 10.55 7.68
CA ILE A 95 -19.18 10.30 6.60
C ILE A 95 -19.44 11.26 5.43
N LYS A 96 -20.68 11.36 4.98
CA LYS A 96 -21.07 12.24 3.85
C LYS A 96 -20.81 13.73 4.12
N LYS A 97 -20.81 14.18 5.36
CA LYS A 97 -20.42 15.56 5.72
C LYS A 97 -18.93 15.83 5.60
N ILE A 98 -18.11 14.80 5.75
CA ILE A 98 -16.64 14.90 5.81
C ILE A 98 -16.03 14.64 4.43
N THR A 99 -16.64 13.73 3.65
CA THR A 99 -16.18 13.41 2.31
C THR A 99 -16.47 14.57 1.35
N LYS A 100 -15.48 14.90 0.54
CA LYS A 100 -15.59 15.95 -0.48
C LYS A 100 -16.03 15.42 -1.82
N SER A 101 -15.91 14.11 -2.04
CA SER A 101 -16.24 13.43 -3.28
C SER A 101 -17.51 12.62 -3.12
N ASN A 102 -18.29 12.51 -4.22
CA ASN A 102 -19.44 11.61 -4.31
C ASN A 102 -19.00 10.14 -4.43
N LYS A 103 -17.77 9.89 -4.83
CA LYS A 103 -17.20 8.54 -4.92
C LYS A 103 -16.51 8.19 -3.62
N ILE A 104 -17.08 7.27 -2.88
CA ILE A 104 -16.52 6.78 -1.62
C ILE A 104 -16.11 5.33 -1.82
N GLU A 105 -14.88 4.99 -1.48
CA GLU A 105 -14.33 3.66 -1.62
C GLU A 105 -13.91 3.09 -0.26
N ILE A 106 -14.03 1.77 -0.13
CA ILE A 106 -13.60 1.02 1.04
C ILE A 106 -12.83 -0.22 0.61
N ALA A 107 -11.76 -0.55 1.34
CA ALA A 107 -10.99 -1.75 1.12
C ALA A 107 -11.27 -2.78 2.22
N ILE A 108 -11.55 -4.02 1.83
CA ILE A 108 -11.90 -5.13 2.73
C ILE A 108 -11.00 -6.32 2.40
N ARG A 109 -10.34 -6.91 3.41
CA ARG A 109 -9.57 -8.16 3.27
C ARG A 109 -10.46 -9.38 3.42
N ASP A 110 -10.20 -10.43 2.64
CA ASP A 110 -10.92 -11.72 2.74
C ASP A 110 -10.71 -12.38 4.12
N SER A 111 -9.54 -12.18 4.74
CA SER A 111 -9.21 -12.71 6.07
C SER A 111 -10.03 -12.10 7.24
N ASN A 112 -10.93 -11.17 6.97
CA ASN A 112 -11.69 -10.45 8.00
C ASN A 112 -13.03 -11.07 8.38
N ASP A 113 -13.35 -12.30 7.97
CA ASP A 113 -14.63 -12.97 8.20
C ASP A 113 -15.87 -12.11 7.81
N ILE A 114 -15.68 -11.20 6.86
CA ILE A 114 -16.71 -10.33 6.31
C ILE A 114 -16.94 -10.76 4.87
N ASN A 115 -18.16 -11.19 4.56
CA ASN A 115 -18.56 -11.43 3.19
C ASN A 115 -19.15 -10.15 2.58
N PRO A 116 -18.39 -9.42 1.72
CA PRO A 116 -18.87 -8.15 1.18
C PRO A 116 -20.13 -8.29 0.33
N ASN A 117 -20.41 -9.49 -0.20
CA ASN A 117 -21.58 -9.76 -1.02
C ASN A 117 -22.90 -9.74 -0.21
N GLU A 118 -22.83 -9.76 1.12
CA GLU A 118 -24.01 -9.61 1.98
C GLU A 118 -24.47 -8.15 2.10
N PHE A 119 -23.68 -7.19 1.61
CA PHE A 119 -23.96 -5.77 1.73
C PHE A 119 -24.36 -5.17 0.39
N SER A 120 -25.65 -4.91 0.19
CA SER A 120 -26.19 -4.30 -1.03
C SER A 120 -25.64 -2.89 -1.31
N PHE A 121 -25.09 -2.23 -0.29
CA PHE A 121 -24.46 -0.92 -0.39
C PHE A 121 -22.99 -0.96 -0.85
N LEU A 122 -22.42 -2.14 -1.10
CA LEU A 122 -21.06 -2.30 -1.60
C LEU A 122 -21.08 -2.80 -3.05
N LYS A 123 -20.40 -2.08 -3.92
CA LYS A 123 -20.18 -2.47 -5.31
C LYS A 123 -18.71 -2.75 -5.52
N LEU A 124 -18.37 -3.99 -5.86
CA LEU A 124 -16.99 -4.37 -6.16
C LEU A 124 -16.41 -3.54 -7.31
N ILE A 125 -15.23 -2.96 -7.11
CA ILE A 125 -14.46 -2.23 -8.12
C ILE A 125 -13.29 -3.10 -8.60
N LYS A 126 -12.45 -3.57 -7.67
CA LYS A 126 -11.23 -4.34 -7.95
C LYS A 126 -10.88 -5.30 -6.83
N ILE A 127 -10.15 -6.35 -7.19
CA ILE A 127 -9.55 -7.27 -6.23
C ILE A 127 -8.04 -7.28 -6.43
N TYR A 128 -7.30 -7.19 -5.33
CA TYR A 128 -5.85 -7.40 -5.30
C TYR A 128 -5.52 -8.71 -4.60
N ASP A 129 -4.67 -9.53 -5.20
CA ASP A 129 -4.08 -10.69 -4.54
C ASP A 129 -2.89 -10.22 -3.71
N PHE A 130 -2.86 -10.58 -2.43
CA PHE A 130 -1.67 -10.54 -1.60
C PHE A 130 -0.88 -11.83 -1.83
N MET A 131 0.30 -11.69 -2.40
CA MET A 131 1.16 -12.82 -2.70
C MET A 131 2.44 -12.78 -1.88
N LYS A 132 3.00 -13.96 -1.58
CA LYS A 132 4.29 -14.07 -0.92
C LYS A 132 5.13 -15.22 -1.45
N ILE A 133 6.44 -15.11 -1.25
CA ILE A 133 7.42 -16.16 -1.49
C ILE A 133 8.27 -16.33 -0.24
N ASN A 134 8.55 -17.57 0.12
CA ASN A 134 9.54 -17.91 1.13
C ASN A 134 10.77 -18.48 0.41
N SER A 135 11.91 -17.80 0.51
CA SER A 135 13.16 -18.24 -0.11
C SER A 135 14.36 -17.73 0.67
N SER A 136 15.21 -18.65 1.09
CA SER A 136 16.52 -18.37 1.68
C SER A 136 17.64 -18.44 0.63
N GLU A 137 17.37 -18.98 -0.54
CA GLU A 137 18.34 -19.17 -1.61
C GLU A 137 18.06 -18.25 -2.79
N LYS A 138 19.15 -17.84 -3.47
CA LYS A 138 19.02 -17.01 -4.67
C LYS A 138 18.27 -17.72 -5.77
N ILE A 139 17.35 -16.99 -6.38
CA ILE A 139 16.59 -17.43 -7.54
C ILE A 139 17.45 -17.24 -8.78
N ALA A 140 17.64 -18.33 -9.55
CA ALA A 140 18.36 -18.30 -10.80
C ALA A 140 17.55 -17.59 -11.90
N TYR A 141 18.22 -16.87 -12.79
CA TYR A 141 17.58 -16.23 -13.93
C TYR A 141 18.53 -16.09 -15.12
N THR A 142 17.98 -15.97 -16.31
CA THR A 142 18.73 -15.67 -17.52
C THR A 142 18.76 -14.16 -17.76
N LYS A 143 19.96 -13.60 -17.86
CA LYS A 143 20.14 -12.16 -18.16
C LYS A 143 19.69 -11.82 -19.58
N ASN A 144 19.03 -10.71 -19.73
CA ASN A 144 18.70 -10.16 -21.03
C ASN A 144 19.89 -9.37 -21.60
N ASN A 145 20.47 -9.83 -22.69
CA ASN A 145 21.67 -9.22 -23.29
C ASN A 145 21.42 -7.83 -23.89
N ASN A 146 20.17 -7.42 -24.08
CA ASN A 146 19.82 -6.13 -24.67
C ASN A 146 19.61 -5.02 -23.63
N PHE A 147 19.55 -5.41 -22.35
CA PHE A 147 19.29 -4.49 -21.24
C PHE A 147 20.23 -4.77 -20.08
N LYS A 148 20.48 -3.76 -19.27
CA LYS A 148 21.32 -3.88 -18.08
C LYS A 148 20.53 -3.51 -16.85
N VAL A 149 20.35 -4.46 -15.94
CA VAL A 149 19.78 -4.19 -14.60
C VAL A 149 20.88 -3.75 -13.66
N CYS A 150 20.65 -2.67 -12.92
CA CYS A 150 21.55 -2.17 -11.88
C CYS A 150 20.79 -1.48 -10.75
N SER A 151 21.35 -1.57 -9.54
CA SER A 151 20.85 -0.82 -8.37
C SER A 151 21.20 0.66 -8.52
N VAL A 152 20.36 1.52 -7.96
CA VAL A 152 20.54 2.97 -7.93
C VAL A 152 20.32 3.53 -6.54
N ASP A 153 21.11 4.56 -6.21
CA ASP A 153 20.98 5.35 -4.99
C ASP A 153 19.88 6.38 -5.19
N GLU A 154 18.85 6.35 -4.34
CA GLU A 154 17.72 7.25 -4.41
C GLU A 154 18.10 8.71 -4.23
N ASN A 155 19.11 9.02 -3.43
CA ASN A 155 19.53 10.40 -3.18
C ASN A 155 20.16 11.06 -4.40
N LYS A 156 20.84 10.26 -5.24
CA LYS A 156 21.50 10.72 -6.47
C LYS A 156 20.60 10.67 -7.70
N ASN A 157 19.53 9.88 -7.65
CA ASN A 157 18.74 9.54 -8.84
C ASN A 157 17.23 9.79 -8.64
N ILE A 158 16.84 10.61 -7.66
CA ILE A 158 15.43 10.81 -7.29
C ILE A 158 14.55 11.24 -8.46
N GLU A 159 15.04 12.18 -9.28
CA GLU A 159 14.30 12.64 -10.46
C GLU A 159 14.07 11.50 -11.47
N GLY A 160 15.11 10.71 -11.74
CA GLY A 160 14.99 9.55 -12.62
C GLY A 160 14.04 8.48 -12.09
N LEU A 161 14.01 8.26 -10.76
CA LEU A 161 13.10 7.33 -10.11
C LEU A 161 11.65 7.80 -10.20
N VAL A 162 11.38 9.08 -9.94
CA VAL A 162 10.05 9.68 -10.08
C VAL A 162 9.55 9.57 -11.52
N ASN A 163 10.40 9.94 -12.49
CA ASN A 163 10.02 9.89 -13.91
C ASN A 163 9.72 8.47 -14.38
N ILE A 164 10.59 7.49 -14.05
CA ILE A 164 10.35 6.10 -14.47
C ILE A 164 9.10 5.51 -13.80
N GLN A 165 8.82 5.86 -12.56
CA GLN A 165 7.62 5.44 -11.87
C GLN A 165 6.37 6.01 -12.54
N ASN A 166 6.34 7.31 -12.77
CA ASN A 166 5.23 7.97 -13.46
C ASN A 166 5.00 7.39 -14.86
N ASP A 167 6.06 7.18 -15.64
CA ASP A 167 5.98 6.57 -16.98
C ASP A 167 5.41 5.14 -16.96
N CYS A 168 5.71 4.37 -15.91
CA CYS A 168 5.26 2.99 -15.80
C CYS A 168 3.83 2.84 -15.29
N PHE A 169 3.35 3.77 -14.47
CA PHE A 169 2.11 3.61 -13.69
C PHE A 169 1.03 4.64 -13.96
N SER A 170 1.26 5.66 -14.81
CA SER A 170 0.29 6.73 -15.08
C SER A 170 -1.12 6.26 -15.47
N ASP A 171 -1.26 5.05 -16.01
CA ASP A 171 -2.54 4.46 -16.42
C ASP A 171 -3.12 3.48 -15.38
N HIS A 172 -2.46 3.29 -14.24
CA HIS A 172 -2.93 2.35 -13.23
C HIS A 172 -4.03 2.97 -12.37
N TYR A 173 -5.02 2.16 -12.03
CA TYR A 173 -6.11 2.56 -11.15
C TYR A 173 -5.57 3.09 -9.82
N GLY A 174 -6.05 4.28 -9.42
CA GLY A 174 -5.69 4.89 -8.15
C GLY A 174 -4.26 5.44 -8.07
N TYR A 175 -3.50 5.44 -9.17
CA TYR A 175 -2.16 6.02 -9.19
C TYR A 175 -2.23 7.55 -9.34
N GLU A 176 -1.64 8.26 -8.39
CA GLU A 176 -1.39 9.70 -8.49
C GLU A 176 0.02 9.94 -9.02
N ILE A 177 0.16 10.90 -9.95
CA ILE A 177 1.48 11.28 -10.47
C ILE A 177 2.30 11.90 -9.34
N ASN A 178 3.42 11.28 -9.04
CA ASN A 178 4.32 11.75 -7.98
C ASN A 178 5.14 12.97 -8.43
N SER A 179 5.30 13.93 -7.54
CA SER A 179 6.35 14.94 -7.61
C SER A 179 7.63 14.45 -6.90
N ILE A 180 8.76 15.09 -7.17
CA ILE A 180 10.01 14.83 -6.44
C ILE A 180 9.83 15.08 -4.93
N LYS A 181 9.00 16.05 -4.56
CA LYS A 181 8.69 16.40 -3.18
C LYS A 181 7.95 15.25 -2.50
N ASP A 182 6.86 14.77 -3.10
CA ASP A 182 6.03 13.70 -2.54
C ASP A 182 6.83 12.42 -2.38
N PHE A 183 7.61 12.05 -3.40
CA PHE A 183 8.48 10.88 -3.37
C PHE A 183 9.54 10.98 -2.25
N ARG A 184 10.12 12.17 -2.05
CA ARG A 184 11.09 12.40 -0.96
C ARG A 184 10.42 12.31 0.41
N GLU A 185 9.22 12.84 0.56
CA GLU A 185 8.45 12.75 1.80
C GLU A 185 8.09 11.29 2.13
N GLU A 186 7.71 10.51 1.12
CA GLU A 186 7.46 9.07 1.28
C GLU A 186 8.72 8.34 1.75
N LEU A 187 9.87 8.54 1.09
CA LEU A 187 11.13 7.92 1.49
C LEU A 187 11.54 8.30 2.92
N ASN A 188 11.36 9.55 3.31
CA ASN A 188 11.64 10.00 4.67
C ASN A 188 10.70 9.35 5.69
N SER A 189 9.41 9.24 5.37
CA SER A 189 8.43 8.55 6.21
C SER A 189 8.81 7.08 6.43
N LEU A 190 9.22 6.39 5.38
CA LEU A 190 9.69 5.00 5.46
C LEU A 190 10.95 4.87 6.35
N LYS A 191 11.92 5.78 6.19
CA LYS A 191 13.13 5.80 7.05
C LYS A 191 12.78 6.01 8.52
N HIS A 192 11.84 6.90 8.83
CA HIS A 192 11.37 7.13 10.21
C HIS A 192 10.70 5.89 10.82
N THR A 193 10.09 5.03 10.01
CA THR A 193 9.48 3.77 10.44
C THR A 193 10.43 2.56 10.32
N ASN A 194 11.75 2.79 10.25
CA ASN A 194 12.77 1.76 10.08
C ASN A 194 12.63 0.89 8.82
N ILE A 195 12.05 1.43 7.77
CA ILE A 195 11.94 0.75 6.49
C ILE A 195 13.05 1.23 5.55
N LYS A 196 13.89 0.31 5.10
CA LYS A 196 14.92 0.54 4.10
C LYS A 196 14.37 0.25 2.71
N SER A 197 14.56 1.19 1.79
CA SER A 197 14.20 1.06 0.38
C SER A 197 15.42 0.65 -0.46
N PHE A 198 15.15 -0.14 -1.53
CA PHE A 198 16.14 -0.51 -2.54
C PHE A 198 15.50 -0.30 -3.91
N PHE A 199 16.28 0.23 -4.85
CA PHE A 199 15.82 0.51 -6.19
C PHE A 199 16.71 -0.16 -7.22
N ASN A 200 16.11 -0.86 -8.15
CA ASN A 200 16.78 -1.40 -9.33
C ASN A 200 16.14 -0.83 -10.59
N ILE A 201 16.93 -0.52 -11.59
CA ILE A 201 16.47 -0.05 -12.87
C ILE A 201 17.01 -0.93 -14.00
N SER A 202 16.26 -1.04 -15.05
CA SER A 202 16.72 -1.61 -16.32
C SER A 202 17.03 -0.49 -17.31
N LYS A 203 18.23 -0.55 -17.92
CA LYS A 203 18.70 0.40 -18.95
C LYS A 203 18.79 -0.28 -20.28
N SER A 204 18.37 0.42 -21.35
CA SER A 204 18.67 0.06 -22.73
C SER A 204 20.16 0.23 -23.05
N LYS A 205 20.60 -0.25 -24.21
CA LYS A 205 21.97 -0.02 -24.71
C LYS A 205 22.32 1.46 -24.89
N SER A 206 21.32 2.32 -25.11
CA SER A 206 21.47 3.78 -25.18
C SER A 206 21.47 4.47 -23.82
N GLY A 207 21.37 3.72 -22.71
CA GLY A 207 21.37 4.25 -21.36
C GLY A 207 20.01 4.74 -20.85
N ILE A 208 18.95 4.65 -21.66
CA ILE A 208 17.59 5.08 -21.27
C ILE A 208 17.03 4.10 -20.23
N TRP A 209 16.40 4.60 -19.18
CA TRP A 209 15.69 3.81 -18.20
C TRP A 209 14.37 3.30 -18.77
N VAL A 210 14.18 2.00 -18.77
CA VAL A 210 13.05 1.32 -19.42
C VAL A 210 12.14 0.56 -18.45
N GLY A 211 12.60 0.37 -17.22
CA GLY A 211 11.83 -0.27 -16.16
C GLY A 211 12.53 -0.13 -14.82
N TYR A 212 11.79 -0.38 -13.73
CA TYR A 212 12.32 -0.28 -12.38
C TYR A 212 11.61 -1.22 -11.42
N THR A 213 12.25 -1.45 -10.26
CA THR A 213 11.64 -2.04 -9.07
C THR A 213 11.96 -1.19 -7.85
N TRP A 214 11.02 -1.17 -6.93
CA TRP A 214 11.17 -0.65 -5.59
C TRP A 214 10.83 -1.75 -4.58
N THR A 215 11.82 -2.16 -3.80
CA THR A 215 11.65 -3.11 -2.71
C THR A 215 11.89 -2.44 -1.38
N GLN A 216 11.28 -2.97 -0.33
CA GLN A 216 11.33 -2.44 1.02
C GLN A 216 11.62 -3.57 2.00
N LYS A 217 12.44 -3.27 3.03
CA LYS A 217 12.71 -4.13 4.16
C LYS A 217 12.47 -3.37 5.46
N ASN A 218 11.61 -3.91 6.32
CA ASN A 218 11.44 -3.41 7.67
C ASN A 218 12.60 -3.95 8.54
N LEU A 219 13.44 -3.06 9.05
CA LEU A 219 14.61 -3.41 9.84
C LEU A 219 14.27 -3.88 11.26
N SER A 220 13.05 -3.61 11.74
CA SER A 220 12.60 -3.97 13.08
C SER A 220 12.08 -5.41 13.16
N ASN A 221 11.44 -5.92 12.13
CA ASN A 221 10.81 -7.24 12.12
C ASN A 221 11.20 -8.14 10.93
N GLY A 222 12.06 -7.64 10.03
CA GLY A 222 12.53 -8.38 8.86
C GLY A 222 11.53 -8.51 7.71
N GLN A 223 10.29 -8.04 7.85
CA GLN A 223 9.30 -8.10 6.77
C GLN A 223 9.79 -7.35 5.54
N SER A 224 9.58 -7.94 4.39
CA SER A 224 10.06 -7.39 3.12
C SER A 224 8.96 -7.43 2.07
N LYS A 225 8.94 -6.43 1.20
CA LYS A 225 8.00 -6.43 0.09
C LYS A 225 8.60 -5.89 -1.19
N LEU A 226 8.10 -6.40 -2.31
CA LEU A 226 8.21 -5.77 -3.61
C LEU A 226 7.06 -4.75 -3.71
N SER A 227 7.38 -3.48 -3.45
CA SER A 227 6.38 -2.41 -3.43
C SER A 227 5.92 -2.02 -4.82
N MET A 228 6.86 -1.94 -5.76
CA MET A 228 6.53 -1.58 -7.13
C MET A 228 7.46 -2.29 -8.12
N CYS A 229 6.90 -2.69 -9.26
CA CYS A 229 7.64 -3.16 -10.42
C CYS A 229 6.95 -2.66 -11.69
N GLY A 230 7.68 -1.92 -12.52
CA GLY A 230 7.14 -1.38 -13.76
C GLY A 230 8.11 -1.47 -14.91
N VAL A 231 7.57 -1.64 -16.13
CA VAL A 231 8.28 -1.56 -17.40
C VAL A 231 7.49 -0.64 -18.31
N LYS A 232 8.17 0.33 -18.95
CA LYS A 232 7.55 1.25 -19.92
C LYS A 232 6.85 0.47 -21.02
N LYS A 233 5.70 0.96 -21.49
CA LYS A 233 4.81 0.26 -22.44
C LYS A 233 5.55 -0.28 -23.66
N GLU A 234 6.40 0.53 -24.29
CA GLU A 234 7.15 0.20 -25.51
C GLU A 234 8.25 -0.86 -25.30
N PHE A 235 8.55 -1.16 -24.03
CA PHE A 235 9.56 -2.18 -23.68
C PHE A 235 8.95 -3.43 -23.02
N ARG A 236 7.61 -3.53 -22.92
CA ARG A 236 6.93 -4.73 -22.40
C ARG A 236 7.10 -5.94 -23.32
N ASN A 237 6.78 -7.11 -22.83
CA ASN A 237 6.86 -8.41 -23.53
C ASN A 237 8.28 -8.81 -24.01
N LYS A 238 9.34 -8.26 -23.36
CA LYS A 238 10.75 -8.56 -23.64
C LYS A 238 11.44 -9.28 -22.47
N GLY A 239 10.68 -9.83 -21.52
CA GLY A 239 11.20 -10.55 -20.34
C GLY A 239 11.79 -9.66 -19.24
N LEU A 240 11.77 -8.33 -19.40
CA LEU A 240 12.42 -7.38 -18.48
C LEU A 240 11.85 -7.39 -17.08
N ALA A 241 10.52 -7.50 -16.93
CA ALA A 241 9.87 -7.49 -15.62
C ALA A 241 10.36 -8.67 -14.78
N LYS A 242 10.43 -9.87 -15.35
CA LYS A 242 10.88 -11.07 -14.63
C LYS A 242 12.32 -10.92 -14.14
N GLU A 243 13.23 -10.43 -14.99
CA GLU A 243 14.62 -10.17 -14.59
C GLU A 243 14.72 -9.13 -13.48
N LEU A 244 14.03 -7.98 -13.61
CA LEU A 244 13.99 -6.93 -12.59
C LEU A 244 13.49 -7.45 -11.23
N ILE A 245 12.40 -8.22 -11.23
CA ILE A 245 11.82 -8.82 -10.03
C ILE A 245 12.81 -9.76 -9.37
N ILE A 246 13.42 -10.69 -10.12
CA ILE A 246 14.35 -11.67 -9.55
C ILE A 246 15.61 -10.98 -9.01
N VAL A 247 16.14 -9.96 -9.69
CA VAL A 247 17.28 -9.18 -9.18
C VAL A 247 16.92 -8.51 -7.86
N ALA A 248 15.75 -7.88 -7.78
CA ALA A 248 15.28 -7.20 -6.56
C ALA A 248 15.03 -8.17 -5.41
N ILE A 249 14.42 -9.33 -5.67
CA ILE A 249 14.23 -10.40 -4.67
C ILE A 249 15.58 -10.91 -4.17
N ASN A 250 16.51 -11.18 -5.06
CA ASN A 250 17.85 -11.66 -4.71
C ASN A 250 18.64 -10.62 -3.86
N GLU A 251 18.37 -9.34 -4.03
CA GLU A 251 18.92 -8.28 -3.17
C GLU A 251 18.34 -8.34 -1.74
N LEU A 252 17.02 -8.56 -1.62
CA LEU A 252 16.37 -8.76 -0.32
C LEU A 252 16.89 -10.03 0.38
N ILE A 253 17.01 -11.15 -0.34
CA ILE A 253 17.56 -12.41 0.20
C ILE A 253 18.99 -12.20 0.71
N LYS A 254 19.84 -11.49 -0.03
CA LYS A 254 21.20 -11.13 0.45
C LYS A 254 21.18 -10.27 1.71
N SER A 255 20.09 -9.58 1.95
CA SER A 255 19.88 -8.76 3.14
C SER A 255 19.23 -9.55 4.29
N ASN A 256 19.23 -10.88 4.23
CA ASN A 256 18.61 -11.79 5.20
C ASN A 256 17.08 -11.59 5.30
N CYS A 257 16.40 -11.55 4.15
CA CYS A 257 14.95 -11.61 4.06
C CYS A 257 14.58 -12.95 3.45
N ASP A 258 13.82 -13.73 4.17
CA ASP A 258 13.36 -15.08 3.79
C ASP A 258 11.87 -15.11 3.41
N GLU A 259 11.09 -14.11 3.80
CA GLU A 259 9.72 -13.90 3.32
C GLU A 259 9.60 -12.56 2.61
N ILE A 260 9.12 -12.57 1.37
CA ILE A 260 8.93 -11.37 0.54
C ILE A 260 7.49 -11.35 0.07
N MET A 261 6.80 -10.23 0.31
CA MET A 261 5.40 -10.03 -0.04
C MET A 261 5.24 -9.06 -1.21
N LEU A 262 4.11 -9.13 -1.89
CA LEU A 262 3.65 -8.17 -2.88
C LEU A 262 2.12 -8.12 -2.95
N GLU A 263 1.62 -7.08 -3.60
CA GLU A 263 0.21 -6.92 -3.95
C GLU A 263 0.10 -6.80 -5.47
N VAL A 264 -0.85 -7.50 -6.08
CA VAL A 264 -1.08 -7.44 -7.52
C VAL A 264 -2.57 -7.38 -7.83
N ASP A 265 -2.96 -6.49 -8.74
CA ASP A 265 -4.32 -6.46 -9.30
C ASP A 265 -4.65 -7.83 -9.92
N GLN A 266 -5.75 -8.44 -9.51
CA GLN A 266 -6.17 -9.76 -9.98
C GLN A 266 -6.37 -9.80 -11.51
N GLU A 267 -6.72 -8.67 -12.12
CA GLU A 267 -6.87 -8.53 -13.56
C GLU A 267 -5.52 -8.37 -14.30
N ASN A 268 -4.44 -8.10 -13.57
CA ASN A 268 -3.10 -8.01 -14.16
C ASN A 268 -2.49 -9.41 -14.36
N ILE A 269 -3.15 -10.20 -15.22
CA ILE A 269 -2.76 -11.59 -15.52
C ILE A 269 -1.27 -11.73 -15.93
N PRO A 270 -0.70 -10.81 -16.75
CA PRO A 270 0.72 -10.93 -17.10
C PRO A 270 1.65 -10.82 -15.90
N ALA A 271 1.40 -9.88 -14.98
CA ALA A 271 2.23 -9.73 -13.79
C ALA A 271 2.06 -10.93 -12.83
N LYS A 272 0.82 -11.35 -12.59
CA LYS A 272 0.49 -12.49 -11.76
C LYS A 272 1.20 -13.76 -12.22
N LYS A 273 1.15 -14.05 -13.52
CA LYS A 273 1.86 -15.19 -14.12
C LYS A 273 3.37 -15.13 -13.85
N ILE A 274 3.99 -13.96 -13.98
CA ILE A 274 5.42 -13.80 -13.70
C ILE A 274 5.71 -14.10 -12.22
N TYR A 275 4.89 -13.62 -11.29
CA TYR A 275 5.07 -13.87 -9.86
C TYR A 275 4.91 -15.36 -9.52
N GLU A 276 3.89 -16.03 -10.07
CA GLU A 276 3.67 -17.47 -9.92
C GLU A 276 4.84 -18.31 -10.47
N GLU A 277 5.37 -17.94 -11.65
CA GLU A 277 6.55 -18.58 -12.26
C GLU A 277 7.83 -18.39 -11.42
N ILE A 278 7.92 -17.34 -10.61
CA ILE A 278 9.04 -17.10 -9.68
C ILE A 278 8.86 -17.91 -8.39
N GLY A 279 7.63 -18.33 -8.07
CA GLY A 279 7.28 -19.12 -6.88
C GLY A 279 6.45 -18.37 -5.84
N PHE A 280 5.92 -17.20 -6.17
CA PHE A 280 4.94 -16.53 -5.29
C PHE A 280 3.62 -17.28 -5.31
N TYR A 281 2.95 -17.29 -4.17
CA TYR A 281 1.59 -17.81 -4.02
C TYR A 281 0.69 -16.81 -3.30
N THR A 282 -0.59 -16.80 -3.66
CA THR A 282 -1.59 -15.95 -3.01
C THR A 282 -1.89 -16.51 -1.61
N TYR A 283 -1.85 -15.63 -0.60
CA TYR A 283 -2.17 -16.00 0.78
C TYR A 283 -3.36 -15.22 1.36
N ASP A 284 -3.74 -14.09 0.73
CA ASP A 284 -4.89 -13.26 1.11
C ASP A 284 -5.35 -12.45 -0.10
N LYS A 285 -6.50 -11.78 0.01
CA LYS A 285 -7.03 -10.86 -1.00
C LYS A 285 -7.56 -9.59 -0.37
N LEU A 286 -7.54 -8.51 -1.14
CA LEU A 286 -8.11 -7.22 -0.79
C LEU A 286 -9.10 -6.79 -1.87
N GLY A 287 -10.38 -6.72 -1.53
CA GLY A 287 -11.40 -6.14 -2.38
C GLY A 287 -11.54 -4.64 -2.16
N TRP A 288 -11.54 -3.86 -3.23
CA TRP A 288 -11.94 -2.45 -3.26
C TRP A 288 -13.39 -2.34 -3.68
N TYR A 289 -14.19 -1.65 -2.89
CA TYR A 289 -15.62 -1.50 -3.10
C TYR A 289 -15.99 -0.02 -3.12
N GLU A 290 -16.89 0.34 -4.04
CA GLU A 290 -17.58 1.62 -4.01
C GLU A 290 -18.76 1.52 -3.04
N LEU A 291 -18.89 2.52 -2.19
CA LEU A 291 -19.98 2.65 -1.25
C LEU A 291 -21.15 3.31 -1.98
N LEU A 292 -22.23 2.58 -2.14
CA LEU A 292 -23.48 3.05 -2.76
C LEU A 292 -24.33 3.78 -1.73
N ASP A 293 -25.23 4.66 -2.23
CA ASP A 293 -26.21 5.39 -1.40
C ASP A 293 -27.31 4.48 -0.84
#